data_2e58657acc1fdac24b059fb80b623aea
#
_entry.id   2e58657acc1fdac24b059fb80b623aea
#
_cell.length_a   1.000
_cell.length_b   1.000
_cell.length_c   1.000
_cell.angle_alpha   90.00
_cell.angle_beta   90.00
_cell.angle_gamma   90.00
#
_symmetry.space_group_name_H-M   'P 1'
#
loop_
_entity.id
_entity.type
_entity.pdbx_description
1 polymer ?
#
loop_
_entity_poly.entity_id
_entity_poly.type
_entity_poly.pdbx_seq_one_letter_code
_entity_poly.pdbx_strand_id
1 'polypeptide(L)'
;MARKKHLTVILLILSGLFFGYAAHAEVVVKCGGLKGQSYFYPGPFVDEKDVGWQNDEIPTGSTTIVMEDGEPDVLYGDATGGVVSSRAGGGVVTILGITDSILVIGVNYPETKVEIYTWNAVDKTLILFQSKYGADINKVTLMISHCG
;
A
#
# COMPACT_ATOMS: atom_id res chain seq x y z
N MET A 1 -73.14 7.82 4.75
CA MET A 1 -72.90 6.46 4.20
C MET A 1 -71.70 6.51 3.26
N ALA A 2 -70.67 5.73 3.64
CA ALA A 2 -69.60 5.14 2.83
C ALA A 2 -68.79 6.03 1.88
N ARG A 3 -67.48 6.18 2.17
CA ARG A 3 -66.39 5.49 1.52
C ARG A 3 -65.04 5.92 2.12
N LYS A 4 -64.63 5.28 3.20
CA LYS A 4 -63.21 5.17 3.59
C LYS A 4 -62.79 3.80 3.13
N LYS A 5 -62.01 3.66 2.09
CA LYS A 5 -61.20 2.51 1.74
C LYS A 5 -60.32 2.91 0.55
N HIS A 6 -59.04 2.76 0.64
CA HIS A 6 -57.94 2.78 -0.34
C HIS A 6 -56.83 3.82 -0.09
N LEU A 7 -56.30 3.85 1.11
CA LEU A 7 -55.05 4.59 1.35
C LEU A 7 -54.06 3.77 2.19
N THR A 8 -53.96 2.45 2.01
CA THR A 8 -53.08 1.60 2.85
C THR A 8 -52.21 0.64 2.05
N VAL A 9 -52.05 0.82 0.77
CA VAL A 9 -51.26 -0.15 -0.05
C VAL A 9 -50.01 0.43 -0.72
N ILE A 10 -49.71 1.72 -0.62
CA ILE A 10 -48.58 2.34 -1.36
C ILE A 10 -47.30 2.49 -0.49
N LEU A 11 -47.30 2.11 0.79
CA LEU A 11 -46.16 2.36 1.68
C LEU A 11 -45.24 1.13 1.91
N LEU A 12 -45.35 0.10 1.09
CA LEU A 12 -44.61 -1.16 1.32
C LEU A 12 -43.66 -1.59 0.19
N ILE A 13 -43.36 -0.73 -0.77
CA ILE A 13 -42.49 -1.08 -1.91
C ILE A 13 -41.18 -0.25 -1.95
N LEU A 14 -40.85 0.57 -0.96
CA LEU A 14 -39.63 1.37 -0.96
C LEU A 14 -38.53 0.87 -0.03
N SER A 15 -38.61 -0.35 0.50
CA SER A 15 -37.62 -0.89 1.46
C SER A 15 -36.70 -1.99 0.91
N GLY A 16 -36.47 -2.07 -0.39
CA GLY A 16 -35.78 -3.21 -0.92
C GLY A 16 -34.79 -2.97 -2.04
N LEU A 17 -33.84 -2.05 -1.95
CA LEU A 17 -32.71 -1.98 -2.89
C LEU A 17 -31.50 -1.23 -2.32
N PHE A 18 -31.12 -1.50 -1.06
CA PHE A 18 -29.74 -1.27 -0.65
C PHE A 18 -28.95 -2.57 -0.90
N PHE A 19 -28.64 -2.84 -2.16
CA PHE A 19 -27.54 -3.76 -2.46
C PHE A 19 -26.27 -3.03 -2.03
N GLY A 20 -25.80 -3.33 -0.82
CA GLY A 20 -24.46 -2.98 -0.39
C GLY A 20 -23.48 -3.63 -1.37
N TYR A 21 -22.84 -2.86 -2.23
CA TYR A 21 -21.66 -3.31 -2.94
C TYR A 21 -20.62 -3.57 -1.85
N ALA A 22 -20.35 -4.84 -1.59
CA ALA A 22 -19.20 -5.23 -0.80
C ALA A 22 -17.96 -4.79 -1.60
N ALA A 23 -17.21 -3.83 -1.09
CA ALA A 23 -15.91 -3.48 -1.62
C ALA A 23 -15.04 -4.75 -1.61
N HIS A 24 -14.65 -5.23 -2.78
CA HIS A 24 -13.79 -6.40 -2.93
C HIS A 24 -12.36 -5.91 -3.15
N ALA A 25 -11.52 -6.04 -2.13
CA ALA A 25 -10.08 -5.89 -2.30
C ALA A 25 -9.52 -7.16 -2.98
N GLU A 26 -8.93 -7.00 -4.16
CA GLU A 26 -8.22 -8.05 -4.88
C GLU A 26 -6.74 -7.99 -4.55
N VAL A 27 -6.17 -9.12 -4.12
CA VAL A 27 -4.72 -9.23 -3.93
C VAL A 27 -4.06 -9.42 -5.29
N VAL A 28 -3.27 -8.44 -5.72
CA VAL A 28 -2.49 -8.51 -6.97
C VAL A 28 -1.23 -9.35 -6.76
N VAL A 29 -0.49 -9.09 -5.67
CA VAL A 29 0.72 -9.82 -5.32
C VAL A 29 1.02 -9.72 -3.83
N LYS A 30 1.59 -10.81 -3.28
CA LYS A 30 2.13 -10.85 -1.92
C LYS A 30 3.60 -11.27 -1.96
N CYS A 31 4.46 -10.49 -1.31
CA CYS A 31 5.90 -10.68 -1.27
C CYS A 31 6.37 -10.82 0.18
N GLY A 32 7.49 -11.51 0.37
CA GLY A 32 8.12 -11.69 1.68
C GLY A 32 8.95 -10.49 2.14
N GLY A 33 9.93 -10.77 2.98
CA GLY A 33 10.88 -9.77 3.46
C GLY A 33 11.69 -9.11 2.35
N LEU A 34 12.06 -7.88 2.57
CA LEU A 34 12.87 -7.07 1.66
C LEU A 34 14.32 -7.07 2.11
N LYS A 35 15.27 -7.17 1.17
CA LYS A 35 16.72 -7.04 1.43
C LYS A 35 17.38 -6.23 0.32
N GLY A 36 18.41 -5.48 0.69
CA GLY A 36 19.14 -4.66 -0.24
C GLY A 36 20.12 -3.73 0.45
N GLN A 37 20.16 -2.50 0.01
CA GLN A 37 21.07 -1.48 0.52
C GLN A 37 20.33 -0.17 0.77
N SER A 38 20.80 0.54 1.80
CA SER A 38 20.38 1.90 2.10
C SER A 38 21.60 2.81 2.20
N TYR A 39 21.46 4.01 1.67
CA TYR A 39 22.41 5.10 1.93
C TYR A 39 21.88 5.96 3.05
N PHE A 40 22.56 5.95 4.19
CA PHE A 40 22.21 6.76 5.33
C PHE A 40 22.91 8.13 5.26
N TYR A 41 22.14 9.18 5.38
CA TYR A 41 22.67 10.54 5.48
C TYR A 41 23.09 10.85 6.91
N PRO A 42 24.07 11.75 7.11
CA PRO A 42 24.39 12.23 8.45
C PRO A 42 23.16 12.81 9.16
N GLY A 43 22.99 12.46 10.43
CA GLY A 43 21.86 12.93 11.23
C GLY A 43 22.01 12.57 12.69
N PRO A 44 21.13 13.07 13.56
CA PRO A 44 21.26 12.92 15.02
C PRO A 44 21.14 11.47 15.51
N PHE A 45 20.57 10.58 14.70
CA PHE A 45 20.35 9.14 15.02
C PHE A 45 21.15 8.21 14.10
N VAL A 46 22.14 8.73 13.39
CA VAL A 46 23.04 7.95 12.52
C VAL A 46 24.46 8.18 13.00
N ASP A 47 25.10 7.13 13.53
CA ASP A 47 26.50 7.19 13.92
C ASP A 47 27.39 7.48 12.70
N GLU A 48 28.49 8.20 12.87
CA GLU A 48 29.41 8.53 11.76
C GLU A 48 29.89 7.31 10.97
N LYS A 49 30.08 6.18 11.65
CA LYS A 49 30.50 4.90 11.04
C LYS A 49 29.42 4.26 10.17
N ASP A 50 28.15 4.64 10.36
CA ASP A 50 26.98 4.10 9.67
C ASP A 50 26.51 5.03 8.54
N VAL A 51 27.14 6.18 8.36
CA VAL A 51 26.89 7.08 7.23
C VAL A 51 27.37 6.43 5.93
N GLY A 52 26.56 6.51 4.87
CA GLY A 52 26.89 5.95 3.57
C GLY A 52 26.09 4.67 3.27
N TRP A 53 26.59 3.87 2.32
CA TRP A 53 25.94 2.64 1.90
C TRP A 53 26.11 1.54 2.95
N GLN A 54 24.96 0.96 3.37
CA GLN A 54 24.90 -0.15 4.31
C GLN A 54 23.96 -1.23 3.75
N ASN A 55 24.24 -2.51 4.08
CA ASN A 55 23.25 -3.55 3.88
C ASN A 55 22.06 -3.29 4.81
N ASP A 56 20.87 -3.41 4.26
CA ASP A 56 19.63 -3.14 5.01
C ASP A 56 18.58 -4.18 4.65
N GLU A 57 17.76 -4.57 5.62
CA GLU A 57 16.74 -5.59 5.42
C GLU A 57 15.51 -5.38 6.31
N ILE A 58 14.36 -5.85 5.82
CA ILE A 58 13.11 -5.96 6.56
C ILE A 58 12.72 -7.44 6.55
N PRO A 59 13.34 -8.29 7.40
CA PRO A 59 13.27 -9.74 7.26
C PRO A 59 11.90 -10.32 7.57
N THR A 60 11.18 -9.74 8.52
CA THR A 60 9.83 -10.19 8.96
C THR A 60 8.69 -9.46 8.26
N GLY A 61 9.03 -8.50 7.41
CA GLY A 61 8.04 -7.72 6.66
C GLY A 61 7.37 -8.58 5.59
N SER A 62 6.13 -8.20 5.28
CA SER A 62 5.47 -8.63 4.04
C SER A 62 4.97 -7.39 3.33
N THR A 63 5.07 -7.39 2.01
CA THR A 63 4.50 -6.34 1.18
C THR A 63 3.42 -6.96 0.31
N THR A 64 2.22 -6.43 0.37
CA THR A 64 1.10 -6.89 -0.44
C THR A 64 0.55 -5.73 -1.24
N ILE A 65 0.47 -5.89 -2.55
CA ILE A 65 -0.22 -4.93 -3.42
C ILE A 65 -1.65 -5.43 -3.59
N VAL A 66 -2.61 -4.55 -3.34
CA VAL A 66 -4.04 -4.83 -3.50
C VAL A 66 -4.67 -3.78 -4.43
N MET A 67 -5.77 -4.18 -5.06
CA MET A 67 -6.67 -3.27 -5.76
C MET A 67 -8.02 -3.30 -5.03
N GLU A 68 -8.51 -2.16 -4.62
CA GLU A 68 -9.81 -1.99 -3.99
C GLU A 68 -10.62 -1.00 -4.81
N ASP A 69 -11.73 -1.47 -5.40
CA ASP A 69 -12.59 -0.67 -6.30
C ASP A 69 -11.81 0.02 -7.45
N GLY A 70 -10.77 -0.66 -7.97
CA GLY A 70 -9.91 -0.13 -9.04
C GLY A 70 -8.79 0.80 -8.57
N GLU A 71 -8.69 1.05 -7.28
CA GLU A 71 -7.67 1.90 -6.67
C GLU A 71 -6.57 1.06 -6.01
N PRO A 72 -5.28 1.33 -6.28
CA PRO A 72 -4.17 0.58 -5.69
C PRO A 72 -3.98 0.94 -4.23
N ASP A 73 -3.55 -0.05 -3.43
CA ASP A 73 -2.96 0.19 -2.12
C ASP A 73 -1.78 -0.76 -1.89
N VAL A 74 -0.86 -0.34 -1.02
CA VAL A 74 0.26 -1.14 -0.58
C VAL A 74 0.11 -1.41 0.90
N LEU A 75 -0.02 -2.69 1.24
CA LEU A 75 -0.09 -3.15 2.62
C LEU A 75 1.29 -3.65 3.04
N TYR A 76 1.76 -3.26 4.19
CA TYR A 76 3.04 -3.73 4.73
C TYR A 76 2.91 -4.14 6.20
N GLY A 77 3.71 -5.13 6.60
CA GLY A 77 3.83 -5.52 8.00
C GLY A 77 4.62 -4.49 8.78
N ASP A 78 4.11 -4.05 9.92
CA ASP A 78 4.84 -3.19 10.85
C ASP A 78 5.71 -4.02 11.84
N ALA A 79 6.55 -3.33 12.59
CA ALA A 79 7.44 -3.96 13.57
C ALA A 79 6.69 -4.63 14.74
N THR A 80 5.41 -4.33 14.94
CA THR A 80 4.55 -4.90 15.98
C THR A 80 3.74 -6.11 15.50
N GLY A 81 3.88 -6.48 14.20
CA GLY A 81 3.18 -7.58 13.57
C GLY A 81 1.81 -7.21 13.01
N GLY A 82 1.45 -5.94 13.01
CA GLY A 82 0.26 -5.42 12.37
C GLY A 82 0.43 -5.28 10.84
N VAL A 83 -0.69 -5.20 10.12
CA VAL A 83 -0.71 -4.85 8.70
C VAL A 83 -1.19 -3.41 8.57
N VAL A 84 -0.38 -2.58 7.93
CA VAL A 84 -0.66 -1.16 7.72
C VAL A 84 -0.91 -0.91 6.24
N SER A 85 -2.00 -0.22 5.94
CA SER A 85 -2.29 0.30 4.62
C SER A 85 -1.52 1.60 4.40
N SER A 86 -0.88 1.74 3.24
CA SER A 86 -0.19 2.98 2.87
C SER A 86 -1.16 4.17 2.82
N ARG A 87 -2.37 3.96 2.31
CA ARG A 87 -3.42 5.00 2.28
C ARG A 87 -3.87 5.38 3.69
N ALA A 88 -4.16 4.39 4.54
CA ALA A 88 -4.56 4.65 5.93
C ALA A 88 -3.44 5.34 6.73
N GLY A 89 -2.17 5.12 6.37
CA GLY A 89 -1.01 5.80 6.90
C GLY A 89 -0.77 7.20 6.34
N GLY A 90 -1.67 7.73 5.51
CA GLY A 90 -1.57 9.08 4.92
C GLY A 90 -0.78 9.14 3.61
N GLY A 91 -0.47 7.99 3.01
CA GLY A 91 0.18 7.90 1.71
C GLY A 91 -0.81 8.14 0.55
N VAL A 92 -0.40 8.91 -0.44
CA VAL A 92 -1.09 9.02 -1.72
C VAL A 92 -0.54 7.92 -2.63
N VAL A 93 -1.36 6.92 -2.94
CA VAL A 93 -0.98 5.77 -3.75
C VAL A 93 -1.45 5.95 -5.18
N THR A 94 -0.56 5.76 -6.15
CA THR A 94 -0.82 6.00 -7.57
C THR A 94 -0.15 4.94 -8.43
N ILE A 95 -0.85 4.44 -9.46
CA ILE A 95 -0.22 3.64 -10.52
C ILE A 95 0.62 4.57 -11.40
N LEU A 96 1.94 4.35 -11.43
CA LEU A 96 2.87 5.10 -12.27
C LEU A 96 3.06 4.47 -13.64
N GLY A 97 2.86 3.15 -13.73
CA GLY A 97 2.97 2.42 -14.99
C GLY A 97 2.44 1.00 -14.85
N ILE A 98 1.89 0.48 -15.94
CA ILE A 98 1.38 -0.89 -16.01
C ILE A 98 1.59 -1.44 -17.42
N THR A 99 2.04 -2.68 -17.49
CA THR A 99 2.12 -3.51 -18.71
C THR A 99 1.61 -4.91 -18.38
N ASP A 100 1.66 -5.83 -19.32
CA ASP A 100 1.25 -7.24 -19.09
C ASP A 100 2.06 -7.95 -17.99
N SER A 101 3.28 -7.47 -17.71
CA SER A 101 4.18 -8.13 -16.77
C SER A 101 4.78 -7.21 -15.71
N ILE A 102 4.64 -5.91 -15.83
CA ILE A 102 5.21 -4.93 -14.91
C ILE A 102 4.10 -4.03 -14.36
N LEU A 103 4.09 -3.88 -13.04
CA LEU A 103 3.27 -2.90 -12.34
C LEU A 103 4.18 -1.99 -11.52
N VAL A 104 4.04 -0.68 -11.71
CA VAL A 104 4.78 0.32 -10.95
C VAL A 104 3.81 1.16 -10.15
N ILE A 105 3.98 1.18 -8.83
CA ILE A 105 3.17 1.97 -7.89
C ILE A 105 4.06 2.96 -7.18
N GLY A 106 3.63 4.21 -7.15
CA GLY A 106 4.20 5.25 -6.30
C GLY A 106 3.36 5.48 -5.06
N VAL A 107 4.01 5.67 -3.92
CA VAL A 107 3.39 6.09 -2.68
C VAL A 107 4.12 7.34 -2.19
N ASN A 108 3.38 8.43 -2.11
CA ASN A 108 3.91 9.69 -1.60
C ASN A 108 3.31 9.99 -0.22
N TYR A 109 4.16 10.03 0.80
CA TYR A 109 3.80 10.53 2.13
C TYR A 109 4.32 11.97 2.23
N PRO A 110 3.45 12.97 2.20
CA PRO A 110 3.87 14.36 2.20
C PRO A 110 4.87 14.65 3.32
N GLU A 111 5.96 15.37 2.98
CA GLU A 111 6.99 15.84 3.91
C GLU A 111 7.88 14.75 4.56
N THR A 112 7.64 13.46 4.30
CA THR A 112 8.38 12.39 5.00
C THR A 112 9.08 11.40 4.10
N LYS A 113 8.39 10.86 3.08
CA LYS A 113 8.98 9.84 2.20
C LYS A 113 8.23 9.68 0.89
N VAL A 114 8.97 9.20 -0.11
CA VAL A 114 8.43 8.68 -1.37
C VAL A 114 8.89 7.23 -1.53
N GLU A 115 8.00 6.37 -1.97
CA GLU A 115 8.25 4.97 -2.25
C GLU A 115 7.82 4.65 -3.68
N ILE A 116 8.60 3.82 -4.37
CA ILE A 116 8.24 3.28 -5.68
C ILE A 116 8.41 1.77 -5.61
N TYR A 117 7.32 1.07 -5.85
CA TYR A 117 7.24 -0.39 -5.90
C TYR A 117 7.15 -0.81 -7.36
N THR A 118 8.10 -1.60 -7.83
CA THR A 118 8.09 -2.20 -9.16
C THR A 118 7.95 -3.70 -9.01
N TRP A 119 6.79 -4.24 -9.39
CA TRP A 119 6.55 -5.67 -9.42
C TRP A 119 6.70 -6.20 -10.84
N ASN A 120 7.48 -7.27 -10.99
CA ASN A 120 7.65 -8.03 -12.21
C ASN A 120 7.01 -9.41 -12.06
N ALA A 121 5.94 -9.67 -12.81
CA ALA A 121 5.19 -10.92 -12.75
C ALA A 121 5.96 -12.11 -13.35
N VAL A 122 6.88 -11.87 -14.29
CA VAL A 122 7.70 -12.93 -14.90
C VAL A 122 8.72 -13.46 -13.94
N ASP A 123 9.49 -12.56 -13.32
CA ASP A 123 10.56 -12.91 -12.39
C ASP A 123 10.05 -13.14 -10.96
N LYS A 124 8.77 -12.84 -10.72
CA LYS A 124 8.15 -12.87 -9.37
C LYS A 124 8.97 -12.07 -8.36
N THR A 125 9.38 -10.88 -8.75
CA THR A 125 10.18 -9.99 -7.92
C THR A 125 9.48 -8.66 -7.69
N LEU A 126 9.64 -8.12 -6.50
CA LEU A 126 9.24 -6.77 -6.12
C LEU A 126 10.50 -5.98 -5.76
N ILE A 127 10.70 -4.86 -6.44
CA ILE A 127 11.78 -3.91 -6.12
C ILE A 127 11.13 -2.70 -5.44
N LEU A 128 11.68 -2.33 -4.28
CA LEU A 128 11.34 -1.11 -3.56
C LEU A 128 12.48 -0.11 -3.71
N PHE A 129 12.16 1.04 -4.26
CA PHE A 129 12.95 2.26 -4.08
C PHE A 129 12.23 3.16 -3.07
N GLN A 130 12.96 3.64 -2.06
CA GLN A 130 12.42 4.56 -1.05
C GLN A 130 13.38 5.73 -0.86
N SER A 131 12.86 6.94 -0.85
CA SER A 131 13.57 8.13 -0.36
C SER A 131 12.84 8.64 0.88
N LYS A 132 13.50 8.56 2.04
CA LYS A 132 12.99 9.03 3.32
C LYS A 132 13.71 10.31 3.71
N TYR A 133 12.93 11.34 3.97
CA TYR A 133 13.40 12.70 4.30
C TYR A 133 12.47 13.35 5.32
N GLY A 134 12.92 14.41 5.99
CA GLY A 134 12.08 15.07 7.00
C GLY A 134 11.76 14.21 8.22
N ALA A 135 12.57 13.18 8.46
CA ALA A 135 12.41 12.25 9.58
C ALA A 135 13.73 12.19 10.38
N ASP A 136 13.68 11.52 11.53
CA ASP A 136 14.88 11.36 12.40
C ASP A 136 16.03 10.65 11.70
N ILE A 137 15.70 9.70 10.79
CA ILE A 137 16.69 9.02 9.95
C ILE A 137 16.34 9.28 8.49
N ASN A 138 17.18 10.05 7.81
CA ASN A 138 17.07 10.29 6.37
C ASN A 138 17.91 9.26 5.62
N LYS A 139 17.29 8.59 4.64
CA LYS A 139 17.98 7.57 3.84
C LYS A 139 17.33 7.38 2.47
N VAL A 140 18.13 6.87 1.54
CA VAL A 140 17.64 6.30 0.28
C VAL A 140 17.87 4.80 0.32
N THR A 141 16.87 4.05 -0.09
CA THR A 141 16.86 2.58 0.00
C THR A 141 16.55 1.97 -1.36
N LEU A 142 17.24 0.90 -1.70
CA LEU A 142 16.92 0.00 -2.82
C LEU A 142 16.92 -1.44 -2.31
N MET A 143 15.77 -2.08 -2.34
CA MET A 143 15.58 -3.44 -1.85
C MET A 143 14.81 -4.30 -2.83
N ILE A 144 14.99 -5.61 -2.73
CA ILE A 144 14.29 -6.62 -3.52
C ILE A 144 13.63 -7.65 -2.61
N SER A 145 12.49 -8.14 -3.02
CA SER A 145 11.79 -9.29 -2.44
C SER A 145 11.37 -10.27 -3.52
N HIS A 146 11.22 -11.53 -3.16
CA HIS A 146 10.58 -12.54 -3.99
C HIS A 146 9.13 -12.74 -3.57
N CYS A 147 8.27 -12.85 -4.57
CA CYS A 147 6.83 -12.98 -4.41
C CYS A 147 6.37 -14.41 -4.76
N GLY A 148 5.33 -14.86 -4.07
CA GLY A 148 4.77 -16.20 -4.28
C GLY A 148 3.27 -16.16 -4.42
#